data_32f2ddd121f4312050cf1327638d2baf
#
_entry.id   32f2ddd121f4312050cf1327638d2baf
#
_cell.length_a   1.000
_cell.length_b   1.000
_cell.length_c   1.000
_cell.angle_alpha   90.00
_cell.angle_beta   90.00
_cell.angle_gamma   90.00
#
_symmetry.space_group_name_H-M   'P 1'
#
loop_
_entity.id
_entity.type
_entity.pdbx_description
1 polymer ?
#
loop_
_entity_poly.entity_id
_entity_poly.type
_entity_poly.pdbx_seq_one_letter_code
_entity_poly.pdbx_strand_id
1 'polypeptide(L)'
;LREQDPYNRFITRGPRIRLNPEQLRDQALLWSGILSTKLGGASVMPDQPDGIWNAPYSGMQWLRSDGEDQWRRSLYTYWRRSSPYPTMVSFDAGTRDVCLSRRIRTNTPMQALNTLNDPVFIEASQFFARKYPITGAEFIKKGYLDLFGKPISENKLAKLKAFYTNMLTYYSKNNKETLAFLKLCPDNDVPKNPAILVAKTLVANALFNIDESINKP
;
A
#
# COMPACT_ATOMS: atom_id res chain seq x y z
N LEU A 1 26.11 5.22 -18.03
CA LEU A 1 25.27 6.38 -18.44
C LEU A 1 25.41 7.58 -17.50
N ARG A 2 25.37 7.39 -16.15
CA ARG A 2 25.52 8.52 -15.20
C ARG A 2 26.90 9.14 -15.24
N GLU A 3 27.95 8.38 -15.48
CA GLU A 3 29.30 8.85 -15.61
C GLU A 3 29.55 9.57 -16.96
N GLN A 4 28.86 9.09 -18.03
CA GLN A 4 28.99 9.66 -19.38
C GLN A 4 28.15 10.92 -19.60
N ASP A 5 27.00 11.01 -18.93
CA ASP A 5 26.08 12.16 -18.99
C ASP A 5 25.57 12.52 -17.59
N PRO A 6 26.42 13.10 -16.71
CA PRO A 6 26.01 13.40 -15.32
C PRO A 6 24.85 14.38 -15.26
N TYR A 7 24.74 15.31 -16.17
CA TYR A 7 23.70 16.34 -16.22
C TYR A 7 22.46 15.95 -17.04
N ASN A 8 22.42 14.71 -17.57
CA ASN A 8 21.33 14.20 -18.40
C ASN A 8 20.97 15.12 -19.59
N ARG A 9 21.99 15.69 -20.25
CA ARG A 9 21.81 16.61 -21.39
C ARG A 9 21.23 15.91 -22.61
N PHE A 10 21.50 14.61 -22.75
CA PHE A 10 21.03 13.80 -23.88
C PHE A 10 19.70 13.08 -23.56
N ILE A 11 19.08 13.39 -22.41
CA ILE A 11 17.81 12.79 -21.97
C ILE A 11 17.88 11.24 -21.99
N THR A 12 19.03 10.69 -21.63
CA THR A 12 19.28 9.23 -21.61
C THR A 12 18.61 8.54 -20.44
N ARG A 13 18.11 9.31 -19.48
CA ARG A 13 17.43 8.85 -18.26
C ARG A 13 16.13 9.62 -18.06
N GLY A 14 15.07 8.92 -17.73
CA GLY A 14 13.84 9.55 -17.23
C GLY A 14 14.05 10.22 -15.85
N PRO A 15 13.26 11.23 -15.51
CA PRO A 15 13.26 11.78 -14.16
C PRO A 15 12.73 10.75 -13.19
N ARG A 16 13.42 10.52 -12.08
CA ARG A 16 12.91 9.70 -11.01
C ARG A 16 11.84 10.47 -10.24
N ILE A 17 10.61 10.02 -10.34
CA ILE A 17 9.46 10.70 -9.77
C ILE A 17 8.93 9.89 -8.57
N ARG A 18 8.86 10.53 -7.39
CA ARG A 18 8.15 9.98 -6.25
C ARG A 18 6.65 10.15 -6.46
N LEU A 19 5.90 9.08 -6.27
CA LEU A 19 4.45 9.09 -6.40
C LEU A 19 3.79 9.95 -5.33
N ASN A 20 2.69 10.59 -5.69
CA ASN A 20 1.83 11.29 -4.75
C ASN A 20 1.04 10.28 -3.91
N PRO A 21 0.53 10.64 -2.72
CA PRO A 21 -0.22 9.73 -1.86
C PRO A 21 -1.42 9.10 -2.54
N GLU A 22 -2.13 9.87 -3.35
CA GLU A 22 -3.28 9.36 -4.12
C GLU A 22 -2.85 8.24 -5.09
N GLN A 23 -1.71 8.42 -5.75
CA GLN A 23 -1.17 7.43 -6.69
C GLN A 23 -0.68 6.18 -5.97
N LEU A 24 -0.08 6.33 -4.77
CA LEU A 24 0.40 5.19 -3.97
C LEU A 24 -0.76 4.29 -3.54
N ARG A 25 -1.83 4.89 -3.01
CA ARG A 25 -3.00 4.12 -2.61
C ARG A 25 -3.69 3.48 -3.82
N ASP A 26 -3.94 4.25 -4.88
CA ASP A 26 -4.58 3.73 -6.11
C ASP A 26 -3.75 2.61 -6.73
N GLN A 27 -2.42 2.71 -6.70
CA GLN A 27 -1.51 1.67 -7.16
C GLN A 27 -1.63 0.37 -6.34
N ALA A 28 -1.68 0.47 -5.01
CA ALA A 28 -1.86 -0.70 -4.14
C ALA A 28 -3.20 -1.41 -4.42
N LEU A 29 -4.28 -0.64 -4.55
CA LEU A 29 -5.61 -1.17 -4.89
C LEU A 29 -5.65 -1.77 -6.31
N LEU A 30 -4.97 -1.16 -7.28
CA LEU A 30 -4.86 -1.68 -8.64
C LEU A 30 -4.10 -3.02 -8.67
N TRP A 31 -2.96 -3.09 -7.99
CA TRP A 31 -2.15 -4.31 -7.93
C TRP A 31 -2.89 -5.48 -7.28
N SER A 32 -3.66 -5.18 -6.25
CA SER A 32 -4.51 -6.18 -5.57
C SER A 32 -5.73 -6.61 -6.40
N GLY A 33 -6.13 -5.80 -7.39
CA GLY A 33 -7.28 -6.06 -8.24
C GLY A 33 -8.63 -5.62 -7.66
N ILE A 34 -8.62 -4.87 -6.55
CA ILE A 34 -9.84 -4.39 -5.88
C ILE A 34 -10.19 -2.93 -6.18
N LEU A 35 -9.35 -2.23 -6.95
CA LEU A 35 -9.62 -0.83 -7.30
C LEU A 35 -10.95 -0.68 -8.05
N SER A 36 -11.89 0.07 -7.49
CA SER A 36 -13.11 0.44 -8.19
C SER A 36 -12.83 1.56 -9.21
N THR A 37 -13.25 1.32 -10.44
CA THR A 37 -13.12 2.28 -11.57
C THR A 37 -14.31 3.22 -11.70
N LYS A 38 -15.28 3.15 -10.77
CA LYS A 38 -16.49 4.00 -10.76
C LYS A 38 -16.12 5.48 -10.78
N LEU A 39 -16.65 6.22 -11.74
CA LEU A 39 -16.43 7.64 -11.92
C LEU A 39 -17.62 8.45 -11.42
N GLY A 40 -17.34 9.66 -10.89
CA GLY A 40 -18.36 10.59 -10.40
C GLY A 40 -18.99 10.16 -9.07
N GLY A 41 -19.97 10.89 -8.61
CA GLY A 41 -20.67 10.66 -7.35
C GLY A 41 -20.05 11.34 -6.13
N ALA A 42 -20.58 11.03 -4.95
CA ALA A 42 -20.14 11.60 -3.68
C ALA A 42 -18.72 11.14 -3.30
N SER A 43 -18.08 11.91 -2.42
CA SER A 43 -16.82 11.50 -1.78
C SER A 43 -17.04 10.30 -0.86
N VAL A 44 -15.99 9.50 -0.69
CA VAL A 44 -16.00 8.25 0.07
C VAL A 44 -15.05 8.33 1.26
N MET A 45 -15.32 7.53 2.27
CA MET A 45 -14.51 7.42 3.48
C MET A 45 -13.88 6.01 3.53
N PRO A 46 -12.66 5.84 2.98
CA PRO A 46 -11.94 4.57 3.05
C PRO A 46 -11.63 4.18 4.50
N ASP A 47 -11.19 2.95 4.70
CA ASP A 47 -10.74 2.51 6.03
C ASP A 47 -9.56 3.34 6.52
N GLN A 48 -9.50 3.63 7.80
CA GLN A 48 -8.40 4.31 8.47
C GLN A 48 -8.27 3.83 9.92
N PRO A 49 -7.10 4.02 10.57
CA PRO A 49 -6.95 3.66 11.97
C PRO A 49 -7.97 4.35 12.87
N ASP A 50 -8.46 3.64 13.87
CA ASP A 50 -9.38 4.18 14.85
C ASP A 50 -8.80 5.35 15.64
N GLY A 51 -9.66 6.23 16.14
CA GLY A 51 -9.30 7.30 17.06
C GLY A 51 -8.86 8.61 16.41
N ILE A 52 -8.62 8.65 15.11
CA ILE A 52 -8.16 9.87 14.40
C ILE A 52 -9.22 10.98 14.44
N TRP A 53 -10.49 10.61 14.48
CA TRP A 53 -11.63 11.52 14.51
C TRP A 53 -12.30 11.66 15.87
N ASN A 54 -11.64 11.26 16.98
CA ASN A 54 -12.24 11.26 18.31
C ASN A 54 -12.55 12.64 18.90
N ALA A 55 -12.04 13.73 18.31
CA ALA A 55 -12.29 15.08 18.80
C ALA A 55 -12.66 16.09 17.71
N PRO A 56 -13.65 15.82 16.86
CA PRO A 56 -14.11 16.84 15.94
C PRO A 56 -15.12 17.77 16.64
N TYR A 57 -14.90 19.06 16.58
CA TYR A 57 -15.81 20.10 17.09
C TYR A 57 -17.27 19.95 16.57
N SER A 58 -17.47 19.25 15.48
CA SER A 58 -18.77 19.10 14.81
C SER A 58 -19.50 17.81 15.16
N GLY A 59 -18.96 16.95 16.02
CA GLY A 59 -19.53 15.62 16.30
C GLY A 59 -19.56 14.65 15.11
N MET A 60 -19.02 15.06 13.96
CA MET A 60 -19.01 14.26 12.74
C MET A 60 -18.06 13.06 12.91
N GLN A 61 -18.52 11.86 12.58
CA GLN A 61 -17.74 10.62 12.66
C GLN A 61 -17.25 10.22 11.27
N TRP A 62 -16.10 9.52 11.24
CA TRP A 62 -15.65 8.84 10.04
C TRP A 62 -16.38 7.50 9.92
N LEU A 63 -17.36 7.47 9.02
CA LEU A 63 -18.11 6.25 8.74
C LEU A 63 -17.51 5.61 7.49
N ARG A 64 -16.86 4.46 7.66
CA ARG A 64 -16.30 3.71 6.55
C ARG A 64 -17.37 3.46 5.48
N SER A 65 -17.03 3.74 4.23
CA SER A 65 -17.91 3.45 3.09
C SER A 65 -18.06 1.95 2.88
N ASP A 66 -19.23 1.52 2.45
CA ASP A 66 -19.54 0.10 2.23
C ASP A 66 -19.24 -0.34 0.80
N GLY A 67 -19.09 -1.65 0.62
CA GLY A 67 -18.92 -2.31 -0.67
C GLY A 67 -17.73 -1.76 -1.48
N GLU A 68 -17.91 -1.59 -2.79
CA GLU A 68 -16.86 -1.11 -3.69
C GLU A 68 -16.44 0.35 -3.45
N ASP A 69 -17.27 1.15 -2.80
CA ASP A 69 -16.99 2.56 -2.56
C ASP A 69 -15.79 2.78 -1.62
N GLN A 70 -15.45 1.81 -0.76
CA GLN A 70 -14.24 1.84 0.08
C GLN A 70 -12.93 1.74 -0.76
N TRP A 71 -13.00 1.13 -1.93
CA TRP A 71 -11.85 0.92 -2.82
C TRP A 71 -11.83 1.85 -4.04
N ARG A 72 -12.62 2.91 -4.02
CA ARG A 72 -12.59 3.91 -5.07
C ARG A 72 -11.25 4.64 -5.12
N ARG A 73 -10.97 5.24 -6.28
CA ARG A 73 -9.76 6.05 -6.47
C ARG A 73 -9.64 7.12 -5.39
N SER A 74 -8.44 7.34 -4.93
CA SER A 74 -8.11 8.28 -3.85
C SER A 74 -8.55 9.72 -4.12
N LEU A 75 -8.79 10.07 -5.38
CA LEU A 75 -9.40 11.34 -5.79
C LEU A 75 -10.76 11.57 -5.10
N TYR A 76 -11.51 10.52 -4.82
CA TYR A 76 -12.82 10.57 -4.19
C TYR A 76 -12.78 10.50 -2.66
N THR A 77 -11.61 10.34 -2.05
CA THR A 77 -11.47 10.31 -0.58
C THR A 77 -11.95 11.63 0.02
N TYR A 78 -12.87 11.52 1.00
CA TYR A 78 -13.36 12.69 1.72
C TYR A 78 -12.22 13.42 2.41
N TRP A 79 -12.15 14.73 2.22
CA TRP A 79 -11.11 15.57 2.77
C TRP A 79 -11.65 16.51 3.83
N ARG A 80 -11.18 16.37 5.05
CA ARG A 80 -11.42 17.32 6.13
C ARG A 80 -10.13 18.02 6.50
N ARG A 81 -10.10 19.35 6.43
CA ARG A 81 -8.88 20.15 6.71
C ARG A 81 -8.35 19.96 8.13
N SER A 82 -9.26 19.94 9.12
CA SER A 82 -8.90 19.78 10.54
C SER A 82 -8.47 18.36 10.93
N SER A 83 -8.80 17.34 10.13
CA SER A 83 -8.47 15.95 10.38
C SER A 83 -8.38 15.18 9.05
N PRO A 84 -7.36 15.46 8.24
CA PRO A 84 -7.22 14.83 6.93
C PRO A 84 -6.84 13.35 7.05
N TYR A 85 -7.06 12.60 5.97
CA TYR A 85 -6.74 11.17 5.90
C TYR A 85 -5.23 10.95 6.13
N PRO A 86 -4.81 10.08 7.09
CA PRO A 86 -3.43 10.02 7.59
C PRO A 86 -2.37 9.74 6.53
N THR A 87 -2.62 8.76 5.65
CA THR A 87 -1.68 8.39 4.59
C THR A 87 -1.46 9.54 3.60
N MET A 88 -2.51 10.35 3.33
CA MET A 88 -2.38 11.53 2.48
C MET A 88 -1.43 12.56 3.10
N VAL A 89 -1.56 12.80 4.40
CA VAL A 89 -0.69 13.76 5.12
C VAL A 89 0.75 13.25 5.17
N SER A 90 0.94 12.00 5.51
CA SER A 90 2.28 11.39 5.62
C SER A 90 3.08 11.48 4.31
N PHE A 91 2.40 11.46 3.18
CA PHE A 91 3.00 11.55 1.85
C PHE A 91 2.81 12.94 1.21
N ASP A 92 2.82 13.99 2.03
CA ASP A 92 2.88 15.39 1.59
C ASP A 92 1.70 15.85 0.71
N ALA A 93 0.51 15.32 0.94
CA ALA A 93 -0.69 15.91 0.36
C ALA A 93 -0.89 17.33 0.92
N GLY A 94 -1.17 18.28 0.06
CA GLY A 94 -1.41 19.68 0.50
C GLY A 94 -2.58 19.76 1.48
N THR A 95 -2.48 20.67 2.46
CA THR A 95 -3.49 20.89 3.51
C THR A 95 -4.82 21.36 2.96
N ARG A 96 -4.84 21.92 1.76
CA ARG A 96 -5.98 22.59 1.11
C ARG A 96 -6.46 23.88 1.82
N ASP A 97 -5.63 24.43 2.69
CA ASP A 97 -5.86 25.72 3.34
C ASP A 97 -5.41 26.88 2.45
N VAL A 98 -4.37 26.65 1.67
CA VAL A 98 -3.78 27.62 0.74
C VAL A 98 -3.54 26.99 -0.63
N CYS A 99 -3.51 27.84 -1.66
CA CYS A 99 -3.12 27.40 -3.00
C CYS A 99 -1.63 27.05 -3.03
N LEU A 100 -1.32 25.86 -3.50
CA LEU A 100 0.05 25.38 -3.65
C LEU A 100 0.38 25.30 -5.15
N SER A 101 1.44 25.96 -5.58
CA SER A 101 1.97 25.83 -6.93
C SER A 101 2.63 24.47 -7.16
N ARG A 102 3.21 23.88 -6.11
CA ARG A 102 3.90 22.59 -6.13
C ARG A 102 3.83 21.91 -4.77
N ARG A 103 3.59 20.60 -4.75
CA ARG A 103 3.74 19.79 -3.53
C ARG A 103 5.22 19.52 -3.26
N ILE A 104 5.63 19.67 -2.01
CA ILE A 104 6.93 19.19 -1.52
C ILE A 104 6.85 17.66 -1.50
N ARG A 105 7.93 16.98 -1.82
CA ARG A 105 8.04 15.53 -1.77
C ARG A 105 9.15 15.18 -0.81
N THR A 106 8.78 14.65 0.34
CA THR A 106 9.73 14.18 1.36
C THR A 106 9.95 12.68 1.25
N ASN A 107 10.99 12.20 1.91
CA ASN A 107 11.24 10.77 2.10
C ASN A 107 11.60 10.55 3.58
N THR A 108 10.61 10.12 4.36
CA THR A 108 10.75 9.96 5.80
C THR A 108 10.51 8.52 6.23
N PRO A 109 11.13 8.05 7.32
CA PRO A 109 10.84 6.73 7.90
C PRO A 109 9.35 6.54 8.25
N MET A 110 8.67 7.62 8.63
CA MET A 110 7.25 7.59 8.96
C MET A 110 6.36 7.21 7.77
N GLN A 111 6.76 7.56 6.56
CA GLN A 111 6.04 7.14 5.35
C GLN A 111 6.08 5.62 5.18
N ALA A 112 7.25 5.00 5.38
CA ALA A 112 7.38 3.55 5.32
C ALA A 112 6.60 2.86 6.44
N LEU A 113 6.66 3.39 7.66
CA LEU A 113 5.90 2.87 8.79
C LEU A 113 4.40 2.94 8.54
N ASN A 114 3.94 4.03 7.93
CA ASN A 114 2.53 4.25 7.62
C ASN A 114 2.03 3.21 6.61
N THR A 115 2.70 3.04 5.46
CA THR A 115 2.29 2.05 4.45
C THR A 115 2.39 0.60 4.93
N LEU A 116 3.27 0.30 5.90
CA LEU A 116 3.34 -1.02 6.53
C LEU A 116 2.17 -1.31 7.46
N ASN A 117 1.56 -0.28 8.08
CA ASN A 117 0.54 -0.44 9.13
C ASN A 117 -0.85 0.07 8.72
N ASP A 118 -0.97 0.79 7.63
CA ASP A 118 -2.25 1.33 7.15
C ASP A 118 -3.19 0.18 6.76
N PRO A 119 -4.43 0.14 7.28
CA PRO A 119 -5.40 -0.92 7.01
C PRO A 119 -5.62 -1.17 5.52
N VAL A 120 -5.69 -0.12 4.71
CA VAL A 120 -5.92 -0.24 3.26
C VAL A 120 -4.74 -0.94 2.55
N PHE A 121 -3.50 -0.66 2.97
CA PHE A 121 -2.33 -1.33 2.38
C PHE A 121 -2.23 -2.78 2.83
N ILE A 122 -2.60 -3.11 4.07
CA ILE A 122 -2.66 -4.48 4.56
C ILE A 122 -3.76 -5.26 3.81
N GLU A 123 -4.95 -4.68 3.68
CA GLU A 123 -6.06 -5.26 2.93
C GLU A 123 -5.67 -5.52 1.46
N ALA A 124 -5.15 -4.51 0.76
CA ALA A 124 -4.67 -4.65 -0.61
C ALA A 124 -3.60 -5.76 -0.73
N SER A 125 -2.67 -5.84 0.23
CA SER A 125 -1.65 -6.88 0.25
C SER A 125 -2.23 -8.28 0.43
N GLN A 126 -3.31 -8.41 1.22
CA GLN A 126 -4.01 -9.67 1.42
C GLN A 126 -4.74 -10.13 0.16
N PHE A 127 -5.44 -9.22 -0.52
CA PHE A 127 -6.05 -9.52 -1.82
C PHE A 127 -5.00 -9.88 -2.87
N PHE A 128 -3.89 -9.16 -2.92
CA PHE A 128 -2.77 -9.50 -3.80
C PHE A 128 -2.21 -10.89 -3.50
N ALA A 129 -2.04 -11.25 -2.22
CA ALA A 129 -1.56 -12.57 -1.82
C ALA A 129 -2.53 -13.70 -2.23
N ARG A 130 -3.85 -13.47 -2.18
CA ARG A 130 -4.88 -14.44 -2.59
C ARG A 130 -4.91 -14.68 -4.10
N LYS A 131 -4.54 -13.68 -4.89
CA LYS A 131 -4.52 -13.75 -6.36
C LYS A 131 -3.65 -14.89 -6.90
N TYR A 132 -2.63 -15.32 -6.13
CA TYR A 132 -1.69 -16.35 -6.57
C TYR A 132 -1.83 -17.62 -5.73
N PRO A 133 -2.11 -18.78 -6.34
CA PRO A 133 -2.17 -20.07 -5.64
C PRO A 133 -0.79 -20.61 -5.25
N ILE A 134 0.29 -20.00 -5.75
CA ILE A 134 1.68 -20.37 -5.50
C ILE A 134 2.21 -19.78 -4.19
N THR A 135 3.30 -20.33 -3.65
CA THR A 135 3.88 -19.97 -2.36
C THR A 135 5.41 -19.82 -2.42
N GLY A 136 6.01 -19.31 -1.35
CA GLY A 136 7.46 -19.25 -1.22
C GLY A 136 8.14 -18.40 -2.28
N ALA A 137 9.26 -18.89 -2.81
CA ALA A 137 10.07 -18.16 -3.78
C ALA A 137 9.34 -17.89 -5.11
N GLU A 138 8.47 -18.79 -5.54
CA GLU A 138 7.70 -18.62 -6.77
C GLU A 138 6.69 -17.46 -6.65
N PHE A 139 6.02 -17.37 -5.50
CA PHE A 139 5.14 -16.23 -5.21
C PHE A 139 5.92 -14.90 -5.27
N ILE A 140 7.11 -14.85 -4.67
CA ILE A 140 7.94 -13.64 -4.67
C ILE A 140 8.37 -13.26 -6.09
N LYS A 141 8.85 -14.23 -6.88
CA LYS A 141 9.30 -14.00 -8.26
C LYS A 141 8.15 -13.52 -9.14
N LYS A 142 7.00 -14.21 -9.08
CA LYS A 142 5.83 -13.86 -9.88
C LYS A 142 5.24 -12.53 -9.46
N GLY A 143 5.07 -12.30 -8.15
CA GLY A 143 4.57 -11.04 -7.62
C GLY A 143 5.46 -9.87 -8.01
N TYR A 144 6.78 -10.00 -7.87
CA TYR A 144 7.70 -8.94 -8.28
C TYR A 144 7.66 -8.65 -9.79
N LEU A 145 7.59 -9.69 -10.60
CA LEU A 145 7.47 -9.54 -12.06
C LEU A 145 6.18 -8.78 -12.45
N ASP A 146 5.06 -9.14 -11.85
CA ASP A 146 3.77 -8.52 -12.15
C ASP A 146 3.68 -7.05 -11.67
N LEU A 147 4.37 -6.72 -10.56
CA LEU A 147 4.41 -5.36 -10.03
C LEU A 147 5.34 -4.43 -10.82
N PHE A 148 6.49 -4.93 -11.26
CA PHE A 148 7.58 -4.11 -11.79
C PHE A 148 7.96 -4.40 -13.24
N GLY A 149 7.36 -5.40 -13.88
CA GLY A 149 7.65 -5.77 -15.26
C GLY A 149 9.06 -6.29 -15.51
N LYS A 150 9.81 -6.63 -14.45
CA LYS A 150 11.20 -7.10 -14.53
C LYS A 150 11.46 -8.21 -13.52
N PRO A 151 12.42 -9.11 -13.77
CA PRO A 151 12.78 -10.15 -12.82
C PRO A 151 13.42 -9.55 -11.57
N ILE A 152 13.19 -10.22 -10.42
CA ILE A 152 13.80 -9.85 -9.15
C ILE A 152 15.29 -10.26 -9.13
N SER A 153 16.16 -9.43 -8.55
CA SER A 153 17.57 -9.79 -8.35
C SER A 153 17.73 -10.85 -7.25
N GLU A 154 18.76 -11.70 -7.38
CA GLU A 154 19.00 -12.80 -6.43
C GLU A 154 19.17 -12.31 -4.99
N ASN A 155 19.85 -11.18 -4.78
CA ASN A 155 20.00 -10.59 -3.44
C ASN A 155 18.65 -10.20 -2.81
N LYS A 156 17.77 -9.52 -3.57
CA LYS A 156 16.44 -9.18 -3.10
C LYS A 156 15.59 -10.43 -2.85
N LEU A 157 15.66 -11.40 -3.75
CA LEU A 157 14.95 -12.67 -3.61
C LEU A 157 15.37 -13.40 -2.33
N ALA A 158 16.66 -13.48 -2.05
CA ALA A 158 17.18 -14.14 -0.85
C ALA A 158 16.65 -13.48 0.43
N LYS A 159 16.66 -12.14 0.50
CA LYS A 159 16.12 -11.38 1.63
C LYS A 159 14.62 -11.60 1.84
N LEU A 160 13.83 -11.50 0.77
CA LEU A 160 12.37 -11.69 0.85
C LEU A 160 11.99 -13.16 1.14
N LYS A 161 12.78 -14.13 0.66
CA LYS A 161 12.60 -15.54 0.99
C LYS A 161 12.87 -15.80 2.47
N ALA A 162 13.94 -15.23 3.02
CA ALA A 162 14.24 -15.33 4.45
C ALA A 162 13.11 -14.70 5.29
N PHE A 163 12.65 -13.52 4.91
CA PHE A 163 11.51 -12.86 5.55
C PHE A 163 10.24 -13.71 5.49
N TYR A 164 9.89 -14.26 4.32
CA TYR A 164 8.76 -15.17 4.15
C TYR A 164 8.84 -16.37 5.09
N THR A 165 10.01 -17.04 5.15
CA THR A 165 10.23 -18.24 5.98
C THR A 165 10.09 -17.92 7.46
N ASN A 166 10.65 -16.78 7.90
CA ASN A 166 10.53 -16.33 9.29
C ASN A 166 9.07 -16.06 9.68
N MET A 167 8.34 -15.35 8.83
CA MET A 167 6.92 -15.05 9.07
C MET A 167 6.07 -16.31 9.06
N LEU A 168 6.31 -17.22 8.11
CA LEU A 168 5.61 -18.51 8.07
C LEU A 168 5.84 -19.31 9.34
N THR A 169 7.08 -19.39 9.80
CA THR A 169 7.43 -20.10 11.03
C THR A 169 6.77 -19.50 12.26
N TYR A 170 6.77 -18.16 12.36
CA TYR A 170 6.17 -17.44 13.47
C TYR A 170 4.65 -17.67 13.52
N TYR A 171 3.95 -17.40 12.43
CA TYR A 171 2.49 -17.51 12.37
C TYR A 171 1.96 -18.94 12.38
N SER A 172 2.78 -19.93 11.97
CA SER A 172 2.44 -21.35 12.14
C SER A 172 2.42 -21.79 13.61
N LYS A 173 3.21 -21.13 14.47
CA LYS A 173 3.24 -21.40 15.92
C LYS A 173 2.21 -20.58 16.69
N ASN A 174 1.79 -19.43 16.18
CA ASN A 174 0.93 -18.43 16.87
C ASN A 174 -0.45 -18.32 16.20
N ASN A 175 -1.24 -19.36 16.29
CA ASN A 175 -2.54 -19.44 15.61
C ASN A 175 -3.52 -18.30 15.99
N LYS A 176 -3.50 -17.86 17.26
CA LYS A 176 -4.36 -16.74 17.74
C LYS A 176 -4.04 -15.44 17.01
N GLU A 177 -2.75 -15.12 16.86
CA GLU A 177 -2.29 -13.92 16.15
C GLU A 177 -2.53 -14.02 14.65
N THR A 178 -2.37 -15.22 14.09
CA THR A 178 -2.67 -15.50 12.68
C THR A 178 -4.12 -15.19 12.35
N LEU A 179 -5.06 -15.65 13.16
CA LEU A 179 -6.48 -15.38 12.98
C LEU A 179 -6.83 -13.90 13.23
N ALA A 180 -6.19 -13.26 14.22
CA ALA A 180 -6.36 -11.84 14.48
C ALA A 180 -5.90 -10.99 13.29
N PHE A 181 -4.75 -11.33 12.69
CA PHE A 181 -4.25 -10.64 11.50
C PHE A 181 -5.18 -10.78 10.29
N LEU A 182 -5.72 -11.97 10.05
CA LEU A 182 -6.64 -12.20 8.93
C LEU A 182 -7.97 -11.42 9.07
N LYS A 183 -8.40 -11.15 10.29
CA LYS A 183 -9.60 -10.34 10.56
C LYS A 183 -9.45 -8.85 10.21
N LEU A 184 -8.24 -8.37 9.97
CA LEU A 184 -8.01 -7.00 9.46
C LEU A 184 -8.55 -6.79 8.05
N CYS A 185 -8.88 -7.87 7.33
CA CYS A 185 -9.47 -7.82 6.01
C CYS A 185 -10.95 -8.23 6.09
N PRO A 186 -11.88 -7.52 5.43
CA PRO A 186 -13.32 -7.81 5.49
C PRO A 186 -13.73 -9.13 4.85
N ASP A 187 -12.84 -9.77 4.10
CA ASP A 187 -13.08 -11.08 3.52
C ASP A 187 -12.94 -12.17 4.59
N ASN A 188 -14.07 -12.74 5.01
CA ASN A 188 -14.16 -13.75 6.07
C ASN A 188 -13.72 -15.16 5.62
N ASP A 189 -13.26 -15.35 4.39
CA ASP A 189 -12.79 -16.65 3.93
C ASP A 189 -11.42 -16.99 4.51
N VAL A 190 -11.41 -17.84 5.52
CA VAL A 190 -10.17 -18.34 6.15
C VAL A 190 -9.66 -19.53 5.34
N PRO A 191 -8.46 -19.42 4.73
CA PRO A 191 -7.91 -20.50 3.92
C PRO A 191 -7.52 -21.71 4.78
N LYS A 192 -7.39 -22.90 4.15
CA LYS A 192 -6.92 -24.12 4.81
C LYS A 192 -5.59 -23.94 5.57
N ASN A 193 -4.72 -23.09 5.07
CA ASN A 193 -3.42 -22.78 5.67
C ASN A 193 -3.30 -21.26 5.94
N PRO A 194 -3.87 -20.76 7.03
CA PRO A 194 -3.92 -19.32 7.33
C PRO A 194 -2.53 -18.69 7.48
N ALA A 195 -1.55 -19.39 8.07
CA ALA A 195 -0.18 -18.89 8.23
C ALA A 195 0.53 -18.61 6.89
N ILE A 196 0.25 -19.41 5.86
CA ILE A 196 0.79 -19.20 4.51
C ILE A 196 0.23 -17.89 3.92
N LEU A 197 -1.07 -17.66 4.09
CA LEU A 197 -1.67 -16.42 3.59
C LEU A 197 -1.09 -15.20 4.30
N VAL A 198 -0.94 -15.25 5.63
CA VAL A 198 -0.34 -14.14 6.39
C VAL A 198 1.11 -13.88 5.93
N ALA A 199 1.93 -14.94 5.79
CA ALA A 199 3.30 -14.77 5.32
C ALA A 199 3.37 -14.16 3.90
N LYS A 200 2.49 -14.58 2.98
CA LYS A 200 2.35 -13.98 1.65
C LYS A 200 1.91 -12.53 1.71
N THR A 201 0.95 -12.21 2.57
CA THR A 201 0.43 -10.85 2.76
C THR A 201 1.53 -9.90 3.23
N LEU A 202 2.32 -10.31 4.22
CA LEU A 202 3.44 -9.51 4.73
C LEU A 202 4.53 -9.29 3.68
N VAL A 203 4.82 -10.30 2.85
CA VAL A 203 5.74 -10.15 1.71
C VAL A 203 5.16 -9.21 0.67
N ALA A 204 3.87 -9.31 0.34
CA ALA A 204 3.20 -8.38 -0.57
C ALA A 204 3.24 -6.94 -0.06
N ASN A 205 2.97 -6.74 1.24
CA ASN A 205 3.07 -5.43 1.89
C ASN A 205 4.51 -4.88 1.84
N ALA A 206 5.51 -5.71 2.07
CA ALA A 206 6.91 -5.33 1.91
C ALA A 206 7.23 -4.94 0.44
N LEU A 207 6.70 -5.67 -0.54
CA LEU A 207 6.85 -5.33 -1.97
C LEU A 207 6.17 -3.99 -2.31
N PHE A 208 5.03 -3.68 -1.72
CA PHE A 208 4.36 -2.39 -1.91
C PHE A 208 5.13 -1.22 -1.29
N ASN A 209 6.05 -1.51 -0.37
CA ASN A 209 6.82 -0.50 0.37
C ASN A 209 8.29 -0.37 -0.07
N ILE A 210 8.75 -1.14 -1.05
CA ILE A 210 10.10 -0.97 -1.59
C ILE A 210 10.19 0.29 -2.45
N ASP A 211 11.41 0.75 -2.66
CA ASP A 211 11.70 1.98 -3.39
C ASP A 211 11.12 2.03 -4.81
N GLU A 212 11.16 0.92 -5.54
CA GLU A 212 10.57 0.81 -6.88
C GLU A 212 9.04 0.95 -6.92
N SER A 213 8.38 0.72 -5.80
CA SER A 213 6.93 0.93 -5.66
C SER A 213 6.60 2.41 -5.51
N ILE A 214 7.43 3.12 -4.77
CA ILE A 214 7.20 4.50 -4.35
C ILE A 214 7.76 5.50 -5.38
N ASN A 215 8.86 5.15 -6.02
CA ASN A 215 9.54 5.99 -6.99
C ASN A 215 9.52 5.33 -8.37
N LYS A 216 9.01 6.03 -9.36
CA LYS A 216 9.02 5.60 -10.77
C LYS A 216 10.20 6.22 -11.50
N PRO A 217 10.83 5.44 -12.43
CA PRO A 217 11.89 5.96 -13.29
C PRO A 217 11.37 6.99 -14.26
#